data_b8c33b71fe10e4c6f75a500f367baba2
#
_entry.id   b8c33b71fe10e4c6f75a500f367baba2
#
_cell.length_a   1.000
_cell.length_b   1.000
_cell.length_c   1.000
_cell.angle_alpha   90.00
_cell.angle_beta   90.00
_cell.angle_gamma   90.00
#
_symmetry.space_group_name_H-M   'P 1'
#
loop_
_entity.id
_entity.type
_entity.pdbx_description
1 polymer ?
#
loop_
_entity_poly.entity_id
_entity_poly.type
_entity_poly.pdbx_seq_one_letter_code
_entity_poly.pdbx_strand_id
1 'polypeptide(L)'
;AYEIRPRDWSSDVCSSDLLRMSEQLKKMQDALEKNAVTMSETERTRRQREFNDLNRDFERKQREFREDLSTRRNEELSAVVERANRAIRQIAEAEKFDVIFQNDQVVWASPRIDLTDRIIKSLEDSSAAK
;
A
#
# COMPACT_ATOMS: atom_id res chain seq x y z
N ALA A 1 23.35 -4.13 7.85
CA ALA A 1 22.56 -5.16 7.15
C ALA A 1 21.08 -4.71 7.18
N TYR A 2 20.58 -4.29 6.05
CA TYR A 2 19.16 -3.98 5.87
C TYR A 2 18.44 -5.33 5.86
N GLU A 3 17.79 -5.67 6.96
CA GLU A 3 16.94 -6.85 7.03
C GLU A 3 15.67 -6.51 6.22
N ILE A 4 15.64 -6.93 4.96
CA ILE A 4 14.47 -6.82 4.08
C ILE A 4 13.39 -7.66 4.75
N ARG A 5 12.41 -6.99 5.34
CA ARG A 5 11.27 -7.68 5.98
C ARG A 5 10.55 -8.50 4.90
N PRO A 6 10.14 -9.74 5.19
CA PRO A 6 9.43 -10.62 4.23
C PRO A 6 8.19 -9.97 3.59
N ARG A 7 7.68 -8.89 4.19
CA ARG A 7 6.54 -8.11 3.72
C ARG A 7 6.81 -7.28 2.46
N ASP A 8 8.02 -6.72 2.31
CA ASP A 8 8.35 -5.88 1.15
C ASP A 8 8.50 -6.74 -0.11
N TRP A 9 9.05 -7.94 0.05
CA TRP A 9 9.26 -8.87 -1.06
C TRP A 9 7.96 -9.36 -1.71
N SER A 10 6.89 -9.59 -0.94
CA SER A 10 5.61 -10.06 -1.50
C SER A 10 4.88 -8.98 -2.32
N SER A 11 5.05 -7.70 -1.98
CA SER A 11 4.49 -6.58 -2.74
C SER A 11 5.19 -6.40 -4.08
N ASP A 12 6.53 -6.45 -4.10
CA ASP A 12 7.32 -6.31 -5.33
C ASP A 12 7.10 -7.48 -6.29
N VAL A 13 7.01 -8.71 -5.77
CA VAL A 13 6.71 -9.90 -6.58
C VAL A 13 5.31 -9.81 -7.19
N CYS A 14 4.30 -9.42 -6.41
CA CYS A 14 2.94 -9.27 -6.91
C CYS A 14 2.82 -8.17 -7.96
N SER A 15 3.52 -7.04 -7.76
CA SER A 15 3.62 -5.95 -8.73
C SER A 15 4.29 -6.38 -10.03
N SER A 16 5.39 -7.14 -9.95
CA SER A 16 6.09 -7.64 -11.14
C SER A 16 5.28 -8.68 -11.92
N ASP A 17 4.51 -9.51 -11.22
CA ASP A 17 3.59 -10.48 -11.85
C ASP A 17 2.46 -9.77 -12.60
N LEU A 18 1.87 -8.74 -12.03
CA LEU A 18 0.84 -7.92 -12.70
C LEU A 18 1.38 -7.24 -13.95
N LEU A 19 2.59 -6.69 -13.90
CA LEU A 19 3.26 -6.12 -15.08
C LEU A 19 3.45 -7.16 -16.18
N ARG A 20 3.96 -8.34 -15.84
CA ARG A 20 4.15 -9.43 -16.80
C ARG A 20 2.82 -9.89 -17.43
N MET A 21 1.76 -10.01 -16.64
CA MET A 21 0.43 -10.37 -17.15
C MET A 21 -0.13 -9.29 -18.08
N SER A 22 0.06 -8.02 -17.76
CA SER A 22 -0.39 -6.92 -18.63
C SER A 22 0.32 -6.91 -19.98
N GLU A 23 1.63 -7.17 -19.99
CA GLU A 23 2.40 -7.32 -21.23
C GLU A 23 1.96 -8.53 -22.05
N GLN A 24 1.66 -9.67 -21.41
CA GLN A 24 1.13 -10.83 -22.08
C GLN A 24 -0.23 -10.57 -22.72
N LEU A 25 -1.15 -9.92 -22.00
CA LEU A 25 -2.45 -9.52 -22.53
C LEU A 25 -2.32 -8.63 -23.75
N LYS A 26 -1.42 -7.64 -23.70
CA LYS A 26 -1.15 -6.76 -24.84
C LYS A 26 -0.62 -7.52 -26.05
N LYS A 27 0.35 -8.43 -25.85
CA LYS A 27 0.87 -9.28 -26.93
C LYS A 27 -0.19 -10.18 -27.53
N MET A 28 -1.07 -10.76 -26.72
CA MET A 28 -2.16 -11.60 -27.19
C MET A 28 -3.20 -10.80 -27.97
N GLN A 29 -3.52 -9.60 -27.53
CA GLN A 29 -4.42 -8.70 -28.27
C GLN A 29 -3.82 -8.32 -29.61
N ASP A 30 -2.58 -7.86 -29.65
CA ASP A 30 -1.86 -7.50 -30.88
C ASP A 30 -1.81 -8.69 -31.86
N ALA A 31 -1.58 -9.91 -31.35
CA ALA A 31 -1.55 -11.11 -32.18
C ALA A 31 -2.93 -11.49 -32.75
N LEU A 32 -4.00 -11.30 -31.99
CA LEU A 32 -5.37 -11.51 -32.46
C LEU A 32 -5.75 -10.52 -33.55
N GLU A 33 -5.35 -9.25 -33.40
CA GLU A 33 -5.64 -8.22 -34.39
C GLU A 33 -4.82 -8.42 -35.68
N LYS A 34 -3.52 -8.65 -35.58
CA LYS A 34 -2.62 -8.80 -36.74
C LYS A 34 -2.92 -10.07 -37.56
N ASN A 35 -3.27 -11.15 -36.90
CA ASN A 35 -3.47 -12.43 -37.54
C ASN A 35 -4.96 -12.76 -37.78
N ALA A 36 -5.85 -11.79 -37.56
CA ALA A 36 -7.30 -12.00 -37.71
C ALA A 36 -7.71 -12.57 -39.08
N VAL A 37 -6.98 -12.23 -40.13
CA VAL A 37 -7.28 -12.65 -41.51
C VAL A 37 -6.68 -14.02 -41.88
N THR A 38 -5.58 -14.40 -41.20
CA THR A 38 -4.81 -15.63 -41.53
C THR A 38 -5.11 -16.81 -40.59
N MET A 39 -5.75 -16.56 -39.46
CA MET A 39 -6.11 -17.62 -38.51
C MET A 39 -7.36 -18.37 -38.91
N SER A 40 -7.38 -19.67 -38.67
CA SER A 40 -8.61 -20.46 -38.73
C SER A 40 -9.59 -20.04 -37.63
N GLU A 41 -10.88 -20.23 -37.86
CA GLU A 41 -11.93 -19.93 -36.89
C GLU A 41 -11.73 -20.65 -35.54
N THR A 42 -11.31 -21.90 -35.60
CA THR A 42 -11.01 -22.71 -34.40
C THR A 42 -9.86 -22.15 -33.59
N GLU A 43 -8.79 -21.74 -34.25
CA GLU A 43 -7.64 -21.15 -33.57
C GLU A 43 -7.94 -19.78 -33.00
N ARG A 44 -8.69 -18.96 -33.73
CA ARG A 44 -9.17 -17.67 -33.25
C ARG A 44 -10.02 -17.81 -31.99
N THR A 45 -10.96 -18.75 -31.99
CA THR A 45 -11.82 -19.03 -30.84
C THR A 45 -11.01 -19.50 -29.62
N ARG A 46 -10.01 -20.37 -29.85
CA ARG A 46 -9.11 -20.82 -28.77
C ARG A 46 -8.34 -19.67 -28.16
N ARG A 47 -7.69 -18.85 -28.98
CA ARG A 47 -6.89 -17.70 -28.51
C ARG A 47 -7.76 -16.63 -27.83
N GLN A 48 -8.98 -16.45 -28.29
CA GLN A 48 -9.93 -15.53 -27.65
C GLN A 48 -10.31 -16.04 -26.24
N ARG A 49 -10.48 -17.36 -26.07
CA ARG A 49 -10.73 -17.94 -24.73
C ARG A 49 -9.52 -17.76 -23.82
N GLU A 50 -8.32 -18.08 -24.29
CA GLU A 50 -7.08 -17.90 -23.56
C GLU A 50 -6.89 -16.44 -23.11
N PHE A 51 -7.17 -15.49 -24.00
CA PHE A 51 -7.14 -14.06 -23.67
C PHE A 51 -8.17 -13.69 -22.59
N ASN A 52 -9.40 -14.15 -22.72
CA ASN A 52 -10.45 -13.88 -21.75
C ASN A 52 -10.12 -14.47 -20.37
N ASP A 53 -9.57 -15.68 -20.32
CA ASP A 53 -9.19 -16.34 -19.08
C ASP A 53 -8.02 -15.59 -18.41
N LEU A 54 -7.00 -15.20 -19.16
CA LEU A 54 -5.89 -14.41 -18.64
C LEU A 54 -6.35 -13.02 -18.16
N ASN A 55 -7.28 -12.39 -18.88
CA ASN A 55 -7.83 -11.10 -18.48
C ASN A 55 -8.61 -11.20 -17.15
N ARG A 56 -9.41 -12.25 -16.97
CA ARG A 56 -10.11 -12.50 -15.69
C ARG A 56 -9.13 -12.72 -14.55
N ASP A 57 -8.08 -13.48 -14.78
CA ASP A 57 -7.04 -13.72 -13.77
C ASP A 57 -6.29 -12.43 -13.42
N PHE A 58 -5.99 -11.60 -14.42
CA PHE A 58 -5.36 -10.31 -14.21
C PHE A 58 -6.24 -9.37 -13.36
N GLU A 59 -7.53 -9.25 -13.70
CA GLU A 59 -8.48 -8.43 -12.94
C GLU A 59 -8.63 -8.91 -11.49
N ARG A 60 -8.67 -10.26 -11.29
CA ARG A 60 -8.71 -10.85 -9.95
C ARG A 60 -7.46 -10.51 -9.14
N LYS A 61 -6.27 -10.76 -9.69
CA LYS A 61 -4.99 -10.45 -9.03
C LYS A 61 -4.81 -8.95 -8.76
N GLN A 62 -5.27 -8.10 -9.66
CA GLN A 62 -5.23 -6.65 -9.46
C GLN A 62 -6.12 -6.22 -8.29
N ARG A 63 -7.28 -6.84 -8.11
CA ARG A 63 -8.17 -6.59 -6.98
C ARG A 63 -7.55 -7.07 -5.67
N GLU A 64 -7.10 -8.31 -5.63
CA GLU A 64 -6.38 -8.89 -4.48
C GLU A 64 -5.20 -8.01 -4.04
N PHE A 65 -4.41 -7.53 -5.00
CA PHE A 65 -3.28 -6.63 -4.72
C PHE A 65 -3.71 -5.30 -4.11
N ARG A 66 -4.80 -4.69 -4.60
CA ARG A 66 -5.33 -3.45 -4.01
C ARG A 66 -5.86 -3.66 -2.59
N GLU A 67 -6.54 -4.77 -2.34
CA GLU A 67 -7.05 -5.13 -1.03
C GLU A 67 -5.90 -5.36 -0.04
N ASP A 68 -4.87 -6.10 -0.45
CA ASP A 68 -3.67 -6.34 0.35
C ASP A 68 -2.93 -5.04 0.67
N LEU A 69 -2.75 -4.15 -0.31
CA LEU A 69 -2.13 -2.83 -0.08
C LEU A 69 -2.94 -1.99 0.92
N SER A 70 -4.27 -1.98 0.77
CA SER A 70 -5.15 -1.25 1.68
C SER A 70 -5.05 -1.80 3.11
N THR A 71 -5.08 -3.12 3.25
CA THR A 71 -4.95 -3.78 4.55
C THR A 71 -3.61 -3.45 5.22
N ARG A 72 -2.51 -3.59 4.48
CA ARG A 72 -1.16 -3.27 4.99
C ARG A 72 -1.01 -1.81 5.37
N ARG A 73 -1.53 -0.91 4.53
CA ARG A 73 -1.53 0.52 4.84
C ARG A 73 -2.24 0.81 6.16
N ASN A 74 -3.40 0.17 6.38
CA ASN A 74 -4.16 0.35 7.61
C ASN A 74 -3.43 -0.23 8.83
N GLU A 75 -2.80 -1.40 8.70
CA GLU A 75 -1.99 -2.01 9.75
C GLU A 75 -0.79 -1.13 10.13
N GLU A 76 -0.04 -0.64 9.14
CA GLU A 76 1.12 0.24 9.38
C GLU A 76 0.68 1.59 9.99
N LEU A 77 -0.44 2.14 9.51
CA LEU A 77 -0.99 3.37 10.08
C LEU A 77 -1.40 3.17 11.55
N SER A 78 -2.07 2.07 11.88
CA SER A 78 -2.42 1.73 13.26
C SER A 78 -1.18 1.61 14.15
N ALA A 79 -0.11 0.98 13.65
CA ALA A 79 1.14 0.86 14.40
C ALA A 79 1.81 2.23 14.64
N VAL A 80 1.71 3.16 13.69
CA VAL A 80 2.19 4.54 13.86
C VAL A 80 1.36 5.28 14.90
N VAL A 81 0.03 5.20 14.82
CA VAL A 81 -0.89 5.81 15.78
C VAL A 81 -0.64 5.31 17.21
N GLU A 82 -0.44 4.01 17.38
CA GLU A 82 -0.10 3.44 18.70
C GLU A 82 1.22 3.98 19.26
N ARG A 83 2.24 4.10 18.41
CA ARG A 83 3.53 4.71 18.82
C ARG A 83 3.36 6.16 19.20
N ALA A 84 2.60 6.94 18.42
CA ALA A 84 2.30 8.33 18.72
C ALA A 84 1.56 8.46 20.06
N ASN A 85 0.56 7.64 20.31
CA ASN A 85 -0.18 7.65 21.56
C ASN A 85 0.70 7.30 22.77
N ARG A 86 1.66 6.40 22.63
CA ARG A 86 2.64 6.11 23.69
C ARG A 86 3.54 7.32 23.97
N ALA A 87 4.07 7.97 22.94
CA ALA A 87 4.90 9.17 23.09
C ALA A 87 4.11 10.34 23.74
N ILE A 88 2.86 10.53 23.33
CA ILE A 88 1.97 11.53 23.92
C ILE A 88 1.78 11.27 25.43
N ARG A 89 1.50 10.03 25.82
CA ARG A 89 1.34 9.66 27.24
C ARG A 89 2.60 9.92 28.04
N GLN A 90 3.77 9.56 27.52
CA GLN A 90 5.05 9.79 28.19
C GLN A 90 5.30 11.30 28.42
N ILE A 91 5.02 12.13 27.43
CA ILE A 91 5.15 13.59 27.55
C ILE A 91 4.13 14.14 28.54
N ALA A 92 2.87 13.66 28.49
CA ALA A 92 1.83 14.10 29.39
C ALA A 92 2.17 13.79 30.86
N GLU A 93 2.65 12.58 31.14
CA GLU A 93 3.04 12.15 32.49
C GLU A 93 4.28 12.91 33.00
N ALA A 94 5.29 13.10 32.15
CA ALA A 94 6.52 13.80 32.52
C ALA A 94 6.29 15.27 32.82
N GLU A 95 5.41 15.93 32.08
CA GLU A 95 5.11 17.37 32.20
C GLU A 95 3.84 17.67 33.00
N LYS A 96 3.17 16.61 33.48
CA LYS A 96 1.95 16.71 34.31
C LYS A 96 0.81 17.46 33.60
N PHE A 97 0.60 17.18 32.31
CA PHE A 97 -0.58 17.67 31.59
C PHE A 97 -1.81 16.88 32.02
N ASP A 98 -2.88 17.58 32.36
CA ASP A 98 -4.14 16.96 32.70
C ASP A 98 -4.91 16.48 31.47
N VAL A 99 -4.79 17.21 30.33
CA VAL A 99 -5.49 16.93 29.08
C VAL A 99 -4.61 17.35 27.90
N ILE A 100 -4.64 16.55 26.84
CA ILE A 100 -4.07 16.88 25.52
C ILE A 100 -5.17 16.69 24.47
N PHE A 101 -5.42 17.70 23.65
CA PHE A 101 -6.41 17.69 22.58
C PHE A 101 -5.76 17.51 21.21
N GLN A 102 -6.47 16.88 20.28
CA GLN A 102 -6.10 16.89 18.88
C GLN A 102 -6.50 18.22 18.22
N ASN A 103 -5.71 18.67 17.26
CA ASN A 103 -5.89 19.98 16.64
C ASN A 103 -7.21 20.12 15.85
N ASP A 104 -7.77 19.03 15.35
CA ASP A 104 -9.06 19.00 14.66
C ASP A 104 -10.26 19.33 15.56
N GLN A 105 -10.10 19.23 16.87
CA GLN A 105 -11.12 19.53 17.87
C GLN A 105 -10.97 20.94 18.48
N VAL A 106 -9.92 21.67 18.09
CA VAL A 106 -9.59 22.98 18.65
C VAL A 106 -9.77 24.06 17.58
N VAL A 107 -10.67 25.01 17.84
CA VAL A 107 -10.96 26.12 16.91
C VAL A 107 -9.78 27.09 16.78
N TRP A 108 -9.04 27.30 17.87
CA TRP A 108 -7.85 28.12 17.91
C TRP A 108 -6.94 27.72 19.07
N ALA A 109 -5.63 27.66 18.81
CA ALA A 109 -4.62 27.43 19.82
C ALA A 109 -3.41 28.34 19.56
N SER A 110 -2.79 28.84 20.63
CA SER A 110 -1.52 29.58 20.52
C SER A 110 -0.40 28.58 20.12
N PRO A 111 0.52 28.97 19.20
CA PRO A 111 1.67 28.13 18.85
C PRO A 111 2.54 27.71 20.05
N ARG A 112 2.47 28.49 21.14
CA ARG A 112 3.22 28.22 22.38
C ARG A 112 2.80 26.93 23.08
N ILE A 113 1.54 26.48 22.90
CA ILE A 113 1.00 25.28 23.54
C ILE A 113 0.96 24.07 22.59
N ASP A 114 1.41 24.23 21.36
CA ASP A 114 1.48 23.16 20.38
C ASP A 114 2.64 22.20 20.72
N LEU A 115 2.28 20.93 20.93
CA LEU A 115 3.24 19.87 21.28
C LEU A 115 3.65 19.02 20.07
N THR A 116 3.12 19.30 18.88
CA THR A 116 3.29 18.45 17.70
C THR A 116 4.75 18.19 17.37
N ASP A 117 5.58 19.21 17.28
CA ASP A 117 7.02 19.09 16.96
C ASP A 117 7.78 18.26 18.01
N ARG A 118 7.40 18.38 19.27
CA ARG A 118 8.02 17.64 20.37
C ARG A 118 7.67 16.17 20.33
N ILE A 119 6.43 15.83 19.96
CA ILE A 119 5.98 14.46 19.77
C ILE A 119 6.69 13.83 18.56
N ILE A 120 6.80 14.55 17.45
CA ILE A 120 7.52 14.11 16.26
C ILE A 120 8.98 13.79 16.61
N LYS A 121 9.67 14.69 17.30
CA LYS A 121 11.05 14.47 17.72
C LYS A 121 11.21 13.27 18.63
N SER A 122 10.30 13.07 19.59
CA SER A 122 10.30 11.89 20.47
C SER A 122 10.12 10.58 19.69
N LEU A 123 9.31 10.59 18.61
CA LEU A 123 9.13 9.43 17.74
C LEU A 123 10.40 9.13 16.91
N GLU A 124 11.07 10.15 16.40
CA GLU A 124 12.32 10.03 15.67
C GLU A 124 13.43 9.46 16.56
N ASP A 125 13.60 9.98 17.77
CA ASP A 125 14.59 9.50 18.73
C ASP A 125 14.32 8.04 19.13
N SER A 126 13.06 7.65 19.31
CA SER A 126 12.68 6.27 19.62
C SER A 126 12.88 5.30 18.45
N SER A 127 12.88 5.78 17.21
CA SER A 127 13.15 4.97 16.01
C SER A 127 14.66 4.82 15.75
N ALA A 128 15.46 5.80 16.14
CA ALA A 128 16.93 5.76 15.99
C ALA A 128 17.62 4.87 17.06
N ALA A 129 16.94 4.58 18.17
CA ALA A 129 17.45 3.75 19.27
C ALA A 129 17.26 2.23 19.06
N LYS A 130 16.76 1.80 17.89
CA LYS A 130 16.64 0.40 17.46
C LYS A 130 17.59 0.11 16.29
#